data_380a3e11bad0cb587013946f8f24d4b8
#
_entry.id   380a3e11bad0cb587013946f8f24d4b8
#
_cell.length_a   1.000
_cell.length_b   1.000
_cell.length_c   1.000
_cell.angle_alpha   90.00
_cell.angle_beta   90.00
_cell.angle_gamma   90.00
#
_symmetry.space_group_name_H-M   'P 1'
#
loop_
_entity.id
_entity.type
_entity.pdbx_description
1 polymer ?
#
loop_
_entity_poly.entity_id
_entity_poly.type
_entity_poly.pdbx_seq_one_letter_code
_entity_poly.pdbx_strand_id
1 'polypeptide(L)'
;PVWMLLAPRDYLSTFMKVGVIAMLAISIVIVRPVINVPAMTVYATNGAGPVFSGKLFPFLFVTIACGALSGFHATISSGTTPKLIEKESQARLIGYGGMLMESFVAIMALVAALSVDRGIYFAMNSPAGATGNTVKSAIAYVNSLGLSGVHANANTLTTTAKLVGETSIVSRTGGAPTLAVGLATIMHKIFGGEAMMSFWYHFAIMFEALFILTSVDAGTRVARFMLSDALGNFWPRLKDHSWKVGSW
;
A
#
# COMPACT_ATOMS: atom_id res chain seq x y z
N PRO A 1 -25.88 -8.01 9.85
CA PRO A 1 -25.17 -9.19 9.32
C PRO A 1 -24.04 -8.76 8.39
N VAL A 2 -22.90 -9.42 8.54
CA VAL A 2 -21.66 -9.11 7.80
C VAL A 2 -21.92 -9.09 6.29
N TRP A 3 -22.65 -10.07 5.75
CA TRP A 3 -22.96 -10.16 4.33
C TRP A 3 -23.81 -9.00 3.79
N MET A 4 -24.65 -8.40 4.61
CA MET A 4 -25.51 -7.28 4.17
C MET A 4 -24.75 -5.96 4.06
N LEU A 5 -23.75 -5.76 4.92
CA LEU A 5 -22.95 -4.53 4.94
C LEU A 5 -21.68 -4.64 4.11
N LEU A 6 -20.97 -5.77 4.20
CA LEU A 6 -19.66 -5.94 3.56
C LEU A 6 -19.75 -6.32 2.09
N ALA A 7 -20.69 -7.19 1.69
CA ALA A 7 -20.77 -7.62 0.30
C ALA A 7 -21.12 -6.49 -0.69
N PRO A 8 -22.11 -5.61 -0.45
CA PRO A 8 -22.34 -4.44 -1.31
C PRO A 8 -21.16 -3.48 -1.34
N ARG A 9 -20.50 -3.28 -0.19
CA ARG A 9 -19.32 -2.42 -0.10
C ARG A 9 -18.16 -3.00 -0.91
N ASP A 10 -17.87 -4.29 -0.79
CA ASP A 10 -16.80 -4.96 -1.54
C ASP A 10 -17.03 -4.86 -3.04
N TYR A 11 -18.27 -5.01 -3.47
CA TYR A 11 -18.66 -4.88 -4.86
C TYR A 11 -18.39 -3.46 -5.40
N LEU A 12 -18.87 -2.43 -4.69
CA LEU A 12 -18.65 -1.02 -5.07
C LEU A 12 -17.15 -0.66 -5.02
N SER A 13 -16.43 -1.11 -4.00
CA SER A 13 -14.99 -0.84 -3.86
C SER A 13 -14.18 -1.48 -4.99
N THR A 14 -14.63 -2.59 -5.57
CA THR A 14 -13.97 -3.24 -6.70
C THR A 14 -13.97 -2.34 -7.93
N PHE A 15 -15.10 -1.73 -8.27
CA PHE A 15 -15.16 -0.78 -9.40
C PHE A 15 -14.22 0.41 -9.18
N MET A 16 -14.21 0.96 -7.98
CA MET A 16 -13.32 2.07 -7.65
C MET A 16 -11.85 1.65 -7.77
N LYS A 17 -11.48 0.48 -7.23
CA LYS A 17 -10.11 -0.05 -7.31
C LYS A 17 -9.67 -0.27 -8.75
N VAL A 18 -10.46 -0.96 -9.55
CA VAL A 18 -10.15 -1.22 -10.96
C VAL A 18 -10.05 0.09 -11.74
N GLY A 19 -10.97 1.03 -11.50
CA GLY A 19 -10.95 2.35 -12.13
C GLY A 19 -9.69 3.15 -11.81
N VAL A 20 -9.30 3.21 -10.54
CA VAL A 20 -8.09 3.92 -10.09
C VAL A 20 -6.82 3.28 -10.65
N ILE A 21 -6.74 1.95 -10.63
CA ILE A 21 -5.61 1.20 -11.17
C ILE A 21 -5.46 1.48 -12.68
N ALA A 22 -6.56 1.40 -13.43
CA ALA A 22 -6.55 1.69 -14.86
C ALA A 22 -6.14 3.16 -15.14
N MET A 23 -6.70 4.10 -14.37
CA MET A 23 -6.40 5.52 -14.50
C MET A 23 -4.93 5.81 -14.17
N LEU A 24 -4.37 5.21 -13.13
CA LEU A 24 -2.96 5.35 -12.78
C LEU A 24 -2.06 4.75 -13.85
N ALA A 25 -2.39 3.57 -14.39
CA ALA A 25 -1.64 2.93 -15.46
C ALA A 25 -1.58 3.82 -16.71
N ILE A 26 -2.72 4.34 -17.14
CA ILE A 26 -2.81 5.27 -18.28
C ILE A 26 -1.99 6.54 -17.99
N SER A 27 -2.11 7.08 -16.79
CA SER A 27 -1.38 8.29 -16.38
C SER A 27 0.13 8.08 -16.39
N ILE A 28 0.63 6.95 -15.93
CA ILE A 28 2.06 6.61 -15.99
C ILE A 28 2.56 6.56 -17.43
N VAL A 29 1.78 5.96 -18.34
CA VAL A 29 2.16 5.87 -19.75
C VAL A 29 2.20 7.24 -20.44
N ILE A 30 1.25 8.13 -20.11
CA ILE A 30 1.18 9.48 -20.68
C ILE A 30 2.26 10.40 -20.09
N VAL A 31 2.39 10.44 -18.75
CA VAL A 31 3.32 11.34 -18.04
C VAL A 31 4.76 10.89 -18.18
N ARG A 32 5.01 9.59 -18.30
CA ARG A 32 6.35 8.97 -18.35
C ARG A 32 7.25 9.52 -17.25
N PRO A 33 6.90 9.33 -15.97
CA PRO A 33 7.66 9.91 -14.87
C PRO A 33 9.10 9.44 -14.90
N VAL A 34 10.04 10.36 -14.69
CA VAL A 34 11.47 10.04 -14.66
C VAL A 34 11.81 9.42 -13.33
N ILE A 35 12.44 8.26 -13.37
CA ILE A 35 12.95 7.55 -12.19
C ILE A 35 14.39 7.99 -11.95
N ASN A 36 14.60 8.81 -10.92
CA ASN A 36 15.92 9.37 -10.59
C ASN A 36 16.61 8.62 -9.44
N VAL A 37 16.32 7.33 -9.27
CA VAL A 37 16.85 6.51 -8.19
C VAL A 37 17.83 5.49 -8.78
N PRO A 38 19.04 5.34 -8.22
CA PRO A 38 19.97 4.32 -8.67
C PRO A 38 19.42 2.92 -8.37
N ALA A 39 19.75 1.94 -9.21
CA ALA A 39 19.31 0.56 -9.04
C ALA A 39 19.72 -0.04 -7.69
N MET A 40 20.90 0.37 -7.18
CA MET A 40 21.36 0.00 -5.83
C MET A 40 21.95 1.22 -5.13
N THR A 41 21.62 1.36 -3.86
CA THR A 41 22.19 2.39 -2.99
C THR A 41 23.33 1.81 -2.16
N VAL A 42 24.19 2.66 -1.61
CA VAL A 42 25.28 2.25 -0.69
C VAL A 42 24.73 1.52 0.55
N TYR A 43 23.47 1.73 0.89
CA TYR A 43 22.82 1.08 2.02
C TYR A 43 22.56 -0.42 1.80
N ALA A 44 22.52 -0.87 0.57
CA ALA A 44 22.38 -2.28 0.25
C ALA A 44 23.50 -3.15 0.84
N THR A 45 24.71 -2.58 0.96
CA THR A 45 25.90 -3.27 1.45
C THR A 45 26.22 -2.96 2.91
N ASN A 46 26.12 -1.70 3.34
CA ASN A 46 26.50 -1.28 4.69
C ASN A 46 25.40 -1.46 5.74
N GLY A 47 24.14 -1.60 5.29
CA GLY A 47 22.99 -1.79 6.19
C GLY A 47 22.60 -0.57 7.04
N ALA A 48 23.18 0.59 6.79
CA ALA A 48 22.92 1.83 7.53
C ALA A 48 21.81 2.70 6.92
N GLY A 49 20.77 2.08 6.35
CA GLY A 49 19.70 2.79 5.68
C GLY A 49 18.93 3.74 6.63
N PRO A 50 18.59 4.96 6.17
CA PRO A 50 17.94 5.96 7.00
C PRO A 50 16.46 5.65 7.30
N VAL A 51 15.83 4.83 6.47
CA VAL A 51 14.43 4.41 6.64
C VAL A 51 14.37 3.11 7.42
N PHE A 52 15.25 2.17 7.08
CA PHE A 52 15.40 0.89 7.76
C PHE A 52 16.88 0.57 7.94
N SER A 53 17.25 0.09 9.12
CA SER A 53 18.58 -0.43 9.41
C SER A 53 18.63 -1.92 9.07
N GLY A 54 19.63 -2.35 8.31
CA GLY A 54 19.87 -3.75 7.96
C GLY A 54 20.43 -3.91 6.56
N LYS A 55 21.19 -4.98 6.35
CA LYS A 55 21.71 -5.34 5.04
C LYS A 55 20.58 -5.74 4.11
N LEU A 56 20.77 -5.58 2.80
CA LEU A 56 19.79 -5.96 1.79
C LEU A 56 19.28 -7.40 2.00
N PHE A 57 20.19 -8.33 2.26
CA PHE A 57 19.84 -9.68 2.69
C PHE A 57 20.23 -9.87 4.16
N PRO A 58 19.36 -10.40 5.02
CA PRO A 58 18.03 -10.97 4.76
C PRO A 58 16.87 -9.96 4.80
N PHE A 59 17.13 -8.66 5.06
CA PHE A 59 16.07 -7.69 5.32
C PHE A 59 15.09 -7.52 4.15
N LEU A 60 15.59 -7.40 2.92
CA LEU A 60 14.74 -7.31 1.73
C LEU A 60 13.87 -8.55 1.58
N PHE A 61 14.42 -9.75 1.86
CA PHE A 61 13.65 -10.99 1.83
C PHE A 61 12.50 -10.96 2.84
N VAL A 62 12.73 -10.48 4.06
CA VAL A 62 11.68 -10.36 5.08
C VAL A 62 10.58 -9.39 4.65
N THR A 63 10.94 -8.27 4.03
CA THR A 63 9.95 -7.27 3.57
C THR A 63 9.12 -7.75 2.39
N ILE A 64 9.70 -8.54 1.47
CA ILE A 64 8.97 -9.12 0.32
C ILE A 64 8.26 -10.42 0.68
N ALA A 65 8.61 -11.06 1.78
CA ALA A 65 8.07 -12.34 2.18
C ALA A 65 6.54 -12.35 2.34
N CYS A 66 5.96 -11.21 2.68
CA CYS A 66 4.50 -11.08 2.74
C CYS A 66 3.83 -11.45 1.41
N GLY A 67 4.34 -10.97 0.28
CA GLY A 67 3.82 -11.32 -1.05
C GLY A 67 4.13 -12.74 -1.51
N ALA A 68 5.27 -13.30 -1.05
CA ALA A 68 5.75 -14.59 -1.52
C ALA A 68 5.31 -15.76 -0.62
N LEU A 69 5.29 -15.57 0.71
CA LEU A 69 5.17 -16.63 1.71
C LEU A 69 4.16 -16.28 2.82
N SER A 70 3.23 -15.36 2.59
CA SER A 70 2.27 -14.94 3.61
C SER A 70 1.38 -16.09 4.06
N GLY A 71 1.41 -16.40 5.35
CA GLY A 71 0.50 -17.36 5.97
C GLY A 71 -0.96 -16.90 5.89
N PHE A 72 -1.20 -15.60 5.92
CA PHE A 72 -2.54 -15.03 5.74
C PHE A 72 -3.11 -15.33 4.34
N HIS A 73 -2.35 -15.07 3.29
CA HIS A 73 -2.78 -15.38 1.92
C HIS A 73 -2.94 -16.87 1.68
N ALA A 74 -2.04 -17.70 2.25
CA ALA A 74 -2.16 -19.14 2.20
C ALA A 74 -3.46 -19.64 2.88
N THR A 75 -3.82 -19.05 4.02
CA THR A 75 -5.06 -19.37 4.74
C THR A 75 -6.30 -18.94 3.97
N ILE A 76 -6.27 -17.77 3.30
CA ILE A 76 -7.37 -17.34 2.44
C ILE A 76 -7.53 -18.28 1.25
N SER A 77 -6.45 -18.61 0.56
CA SER A 77 -6.47 -19.43 -0.65
C SER A 77 -6.89 -20.88 -0.38
N SER A 78 -6.58 -21.43 0.79
CA SER A 78 -6.93 -22.79 1.15
C SER A 78 -8.27 -22.92 1.91
N GLY A 79 -8.59 -21.93 2.75
CA GLY A 79 -9.71 -22.02 3.69
C GLY A 79 -10.97 -21.25 3.31
N THR A 80 -10.84 -20.14 2.61
CA THR A 80 -11.97 -19.24 2.32
C THR A 80 -12.36 -19.26 0.85
N THR A 81 -11.40 -19.02 -0.04
CA THR A 81 -11.66 -18.91 -1.49
C THR A 81 -12.32 -20.15 -2.08
N PRO A 82 -11.90 -21.39 -1.76
CA PRO A 82 -12.54 -22.59 -2.28
C PRO A 82 -14.01 -22.75 -1.86
N LYS A 83 -14.38 -22.18 -0.71
CA LYS A 83 -15.77 -22.20 -0.21
C LYS A 83 -16.67 -21.18 -0.91
N LEU A 84 -16.10 -20.21 -1.64
CA LEU A 84 -16.83 -19.13 -2.32
C LEU A 84 -16.87 -19.32 -3.85
N ILE A 85 -16.05 -20.17 -4.42
CA ILE A 85 -15.99 -20.45 -5.85
C ILE A 85 -17.14 -21.39 -6.23
N GLU A 86 -17.95 -21.01 -7.21
CA GLU A 86 -19.05 -21.84 -7.71
C GLU A 86 -18.58 -22.96 -8.65
N LYS A 87 -17.54 -22.69 -9.46
CA LYS A 87 -17.05 -23.60 -10.49
C LYS A 87 -15.53 -23.72 -10.42
N GLU A 88 -14.98 -24.91 -10.52
CA GLU A 88 -13.53 -25.15 -10.56
C GLU A 88 -12.83 -24.42 -11.70
N SER A 89 -13.51 -24.23 -12.83
CA SER A 89 -12.95 -23.48 -13.96
C SER A 89 -12.62 -22.02 -13.63
N GLN A 90 -13.24 -21.44 -12.60
CA GLN A 90 -12.98 -20.08 -12.14
C GLN A 90 -11.71 -19.99 -11.27
N ALA A 91 -11.25 -21.10 -10.70
CA ALA A 91 -10.12 -21.10 -9.77
C ALA A 91 -8.85 -20.51 -10.41
N ARG A 92 -8.57 -20.86 -11.67
CA ARG A 92 -7.43 -20.33 -12.42
C ARG A 92 -7.53 -18.82 -12.66
N LEU A 93 -8.68 -18.34 -13.06
CA LEU A 93 -8.88 -16.91 -13.30
C LEU A 93 -8.78 -16.10 -12.00
N ILE A 94 -9.41 -16.59 -10.93
CA ILE A 94 -9.43 -15.89 -9.63
C ILE A 94 -8.03 -15.93 -9.00
N GLY A 95 -7.39 -17.08 -8.90
CA GLY A 95 -6.09 -17.22 -8.26
C GLY A 95 -4.96 -16.57 -9.06
N TYR A 96 -4.76 -17.03 -10.29
CA TYR A 96 -3.67 -16.56 -11.14
C TYR A 96 -3.92 -15.15 -11.67
N GLY A 97 -5.15 -14.84 -12.06
CA GLY A 97 -5.54 -13.50 -12.50
C GLY A 97 -5.40 -12.47 -11.39
N GLY A 98 -5.77 -12.83 -10.14
CA GLY A 98 -5.57 -11.99 -8.96
C GLY A 98 -4.09 -11.72 -8.70
N MET A 99 -3.23 -12.74 -8.78
CA MET A 99 -1.78 -12.60 -8.63
C MET A 99 -1.18 -11.66 -9.69
N LEU A 100 -1.57 -11.78 -10.94
CA LEU A 100 -1.09 -10.89 -12.01
C LEU A 100 -1.54 -9.45 -11.80
N MET A 101 -2.78 -9.25 -11.37
CA MET A 101 -3.30 -7.92 -11.07
C MET A 101 -2.54 -7.29 -9.90
N GLU A 102 -2.27 -8.03 -8.84
CA GLU A 102 -1.46 -7.55 -7.69
C GLU A 102 -0.06 -7.17 -8.13
N SER A 103 0.61 -7.99 -8.94
CA SER A 103 1.94 -7.70 -9.49
C SER A 103 1.93 -6.41 -10.32
N PHE A 104 0.90 -6.21 -11.13
CA PHE A 104 0.72 -5.00 -11.92
C PHE A 104 0.56 -3.75 -11.05
N VAL A 105 -0.27 -3.84 -10.01
CA VAL A 105 -0.45 -2.75 -9.03
C VAL A 105 0.85 -2.45 -8.30
N ALA A 106 1.61 -3.47 -7.90
CA ALA A 106 2.89 -3.31 -7.21
C ALA A 106 3.92 -2.57 -8.08
N ILE A 107 3.99 -2.88 -9.38
CA ILE A 107 4.87 -2.18 -10.33
C ILE A 107 4.46 -0.70 -10.44
N MET A 108 3.17 -0.42 -10.57
CA MET A 108 2.69 0.97 -10.65
C MET A 108 2.95 1.74 -9.36
N ALA A 109 2.74 1.12 -8.20
CA ALA A 109 3.04 1.71 -6.91
C ALA A 109 4.54 2.02 -6.76
N LEU A 110 5.40 1.11 -7.22
CA LEU A 110 6.84 1.33 -7.25
C LEU A 110 7.20 2.53 -8.13
N VAL A 111 6.66 2.61 -9.34
CA VAL A 111 6.88 3.75 -10.25
C VAL A 111 6.41 5.06 -9.61
N ALA A 112 5.23 5.07 -8.98
CA ALA A 112 4.70 6.24 -8.29
C ALA A 112 5.62 6.68 -7.13
N ALA A 113 6.07 5.74 -6.30
CA ALA A 113 6.99 6.02 -5.19
C ALA A 113 8.35 6.56 -5.67
N LEU A 114 8.89 5.98 -6.74
CA LEU A 114 10.18 6.39 -7.32
C LEU A 114 10.11 7.69 -8.13
N SER A 115 8.91 8.17 -8.45
CA SER A 115 8.69 9.45 -9.11
C SER A 115 8.71 10.65 -8.15
N VAL A 116 8.63 10.40 -6.84
CA VAL A 116 8.75 11.42 -5.81
C VAL A 116 10.19 11.94 -5.75
N ASP A 117 10.36 13.24 -5.51
CA ASP A 117 11.68 13.81 -5.25
C ASP A 117 12.39 13.08 -4.11
N ARG A 118 13.67 12.76 -4.28
CA ARG A 118 14.43 11.94 -3.33
C ARG A 118 14.58 12.61 -1.97
N GLY A 119 14.75 13.93 -1.94
CA GLY A 119 14.82 14.69 -0.69
C GLY A 119 13.49 14.62 0.07
N ILE A 120 12.37 14.72 -0.63
CA ILE A 120 11.01 14.56 -0.07
C ILE A 120 10.83 13.13 0.42
N TYR A 121 11.20 12.13 -0.40
CA TYR A 121 11.08 10.72 -0.03
C TYR A 121 11.78 10.40 1.29
N PHE A 122 13.04 10.81 1.44
CA PHE A 122 13.79 10.56 2.68
C PHE A 122 13.26 11.37 3.86
N ALA A 123 12.85 12.62 3.66
CA ALA A 123 12.24 13.42 4.72
C ALA A 123 10.91 12.83 5.23
N MET A 124 10.12 12.25 4.34
CA MET A 124 8.86 11.59 4.69
C MET A 124 9.08 10.27 5.42
N ASN A 125 9.97 9.43 4.91
CA ASN A 125 10.13 8.06 5.38
C ASN A 125 11.14 7.89 6.51
N SER A 126 11.93 8.91 6.84
CA SER A 126 12.81 8.85 8.00
C SER A 126 12.02 8.96 9.31
N PRO A 127 12.39 8.13 10.32
CA PRO A 127 11.66 8.09 11.57
C PRO A 127 11.72 9.41 12.34
N ALA A 128 10.66 9.73 13.05
CA ALA A 128 10.51 10.96 13.84
C ALA A 128 11.66 11.19 14.84
N GLY A 129 12.18 10.12 15.44
CA GLY A 129 13.33 10.18 16.34
C GLY A 129 14.62 10.69 15.70
N ALA A 130 14.79 10.48 14.39
CA ALA A 130 15.95 10.94 13.62
C ALA A 130 15.75 12.36 13.07
N THR A 131 14.54 12.67 12.62
CA THR A 131 14.22 13.97 11.99
C THR A 131 13.76 15.04 12.97
N GLY A 132 13.39 14.69 14.21
CA GLY A 132 12.86 15.62 15.21
C GLY A 132 11.50 16.24 14.84
N ASN A 133 10.78 15.69 13.87
CA ASN A 133 9.46 16.14 13.38
C ASN A 133 9.39 17.60 12.89
N THR A 134 10.53 18.25 12.66
CA THR A 134 10.55 19.61 12.12
C THR A 134 11.17 19.65 10.73
N VAL A 135 10.71 20.58 9.88
CA VAL A 135 11.26 20.71 8.53
C VAL A 135 12.77 20.99 8.59
N LYS A 136 13.22 21.85 9.51
CA LYS A 136 14.63 22.22 9.66
C LYS A 136 15.51 21.03 10.02
N SER A 137 15.12 20.24 11.02
CA SER A 137 15.88 19.08 11.46
C SER A 137 15.82 17.94 10.44
N ALA A 138 14.68 17.75 9.76
CA ALA A 138 14.58 16.79 8.67
C ALA A 138 15.52 17.11 7.50
N ILE A 139 15.63 18.37 7.12
CA ILE A 139 16.57 18.83 6.09
C ILE A 139 18.02 18.56 6.52
N ALA A 140 18.37 18.94 7.76
CA ALA A 140 19.70 18.69 8.29
C ALA A 140 20.04 17.20 8.27
N TYR A 141 19.09 16.36 8.71
CA TYR A 141 19.23 14.91 8.72
C TYR A 141 19.41 14.34 7.30
N VAL A 142 18.51 14.66 6.38
CA VAL A 142 18.57 14.13 5.00
C VAL A 142 19.87 14.57 4.30
N ASN A 143 20.29 15.81 4.47
CA ASN A 143 21.52 16.32 3.87
C ASN A 143 22.78 15.71 4.53
N SER A 144 22.71 15.32 5.80
CA SER A 144 23.80 14.62 6.50
C SER A 144 24.03 13.17 6.03
N LEU A 145 23.05 12.57 5.32
CA LEU A 145 23.16 11.22 4.77
C LEU A 145 24.23 11.14 3.66
N GLY A 146 24.66 12.26 3.10
CA GLY A 146 25.70 12.32 2.07
C GLY A 146 25.39 11.56 0.78
N LEU A 147 24.09 11.36 0.48
CA LEU A 147 23.66 10.64 -0.73
C LEU A 147 23.82 11.52 -1.95
N SER A 148 24.54 11.03 -2.96
CA SER A 148 24.71 11.72 -4.24
C SER A 148 23.35 12.03 -4.87
N GLY A 149 23.11 13.31 -5.18
CA GLY A 149 21.87 13.78 -5.81
C GLY A 149 20.65 13.78 -4.89
N VAL A 150 20.83 13.70 -3.57
CA VAL A 150 19.74 13.85 -2.59
C VAL A 150 19.97 15.13 -1.79
N HIS A 151 19.10 16.11 -2.00
CA HIS A 151 19.12 17.36 -1.28
C HIS A 151 17.70 17.69 -0.83
N ALA A 152 17.49 17.74 0.48
CA ALA A 152 16.24 18.24 1.03
C ALA A 152 16.33 19.79 1.12
N ASN A 153 15.28 20.46 0.65
CA ASN A 153 15.15 21.89 0.70
C ASN A 153 13.86 22.29 1.42
N ALA A 154 13.92 23.36 2.23
CA ALA A 154 12.75 23.86 2.96
C ALA A 154 11.61 24.25 2.00
N ASN A 155 11.93 24.90 0.90
CA ASN A 155 10.93 25.33 -0.08
C ASN A 155 10.21 24.15 -0.72
N THR A 156 10.93 23.09 -1.12
CA THR A 156 10.31 21.90 -1.73
C THR A 156 9.41 21.18 -0.74
N LEU A 157 9.86 20.98 0.51
CA LEU A 157 9.06 20.31 1.54
C LEU A 157 7.81 21.11 1.93
N THR A 158 7.94 22.42 2.14
CA THR A 158 6.80 23.26 2.51
C THR A 158 5.83 23.48 1.36
N THR A 159 6.33 23.62 0.13
CA THR A 159 5.48 23.75 -1.06
C THR A 159 4.71 22.46 -1.30
N THR A 160 5.39 21.30 -1.24
CA THR A 160 4.70 20.01 -1.40
C THR A 160 3.66 19.80 -0.30
N ALA A 161 3.97 20.13 0.96
CA ALA A 161 3.00 20.04 2.06
C ALA A 161 1.76 20.91 1.78
N LYS A 162 1.95 22.15 1.33
CA LYS A 162 0.84 23.04 0.95
C LYS A 162 0.04 22.50 -0.23
N LEU A 163 0.71 22.02 -1.26
CA LEU A 163 0.04 21.47 -2.46
C LEU A 163 -0.81 20.24 -2.15
N VAL A 164 -0.36 19.38 -1.24
CA VAL A 164 -1.15 18.22 -0.79
C VAL A 164 -2.18 18.59 0.29
N GLY A 165 -2.20 19.82 0.78
CA GLY A 165 -3.15 20.30 1.79
C GLY A 165 -2.81 19.87 3.22
N GLU A 166 -1.54 19.59 3.50
CA GLU A 166 -1.06 19.13 4.80
C GLU A 166 -0.19 20.20 5.49
N THR A 167 -0.20 20.16 6.82
CA THR A 167 0.67 21.05 7.60
C THR A 167 2.14 20.65 7.51
N SER A 168 2.42 19.37 7.43
CA SER A 168 3.75 18.80 7.25
C SER A 168 3.68 17.41 6.66
N ILE A 169 4.64 17.08 5.80
CA ILE A 169 4.85 15.73 5.25
C ILE A 169 6.06 15.03 5.87
N VAL A 170 6.76 15.69 6.81
CA VAL A 170 7.95 15.15 7.48
C VAL A 170 7.56 13.98 8.39
N SER A 171 8.38 12.93 8.35
CA SER A 171 8.22 11.71 9.18
C SER A 171 6.84 11.03 9.09
N ARG A 172 6.17 11.20 7.97
CA ARG A 172 5.00 10.40 7.61
C ARG A 172 5.46 9.09 6.97
N THR A 173 6.01 8.23 7.80
CA THR A 173 6.59 6.95 7.36
C THR A 173 5.54 5.99 6.84
N GLY A 174 5.92 5.22 5.81
CA GLY A 174 5.10 4.13 5.29
C GLY A 174 4.79 4.22 3.80
N GLY A 175 4.27 3.12 3.27
CA GLY A 175 3.94 2.99 1.85
C GLY A 175 2.79 3.90 1.42
N ALA A 176 1.72 3.96 2.22
CA ALA A 176 0.52 4.71 1.87
C ALA A 176 0.75 6.21 1.66
N PRO A 177 1.41 6.96 2.57
CA PRO A 177 1.72 8.37 2.33
C PRO A 177 2.63 8.59 1.13
N THR A 178 3.64 7.72 0.94
CA THR A 178 4.57 7.81 -0.19
C THR A 178 3.85 7.57 -1.51
N LEU A 179 3.01 6.54 -1.58
CA LEU A 179 2.17 6.26 -2.75
C LEU A 179 1.22 7.43 -3.03
N ALA A 180 0.61 8.01 -1.99
CA ALA A 180 -0.33 9.11 -2.15
C ALA A 180 0.35 10.35 -2.76
N VAL A 181 1.54 10.72 -2.29
CA VAL A 181 2.31 11.82 -2.88
C VAL A 181 2.74 11.50 -4.31
N GLY A 182 3.22 10.28 -4.56
CA GLY A 182 3.63 9.85 -5.90
C GLY A 182 2.46 9.83 -6.89
N LEU A 183 1.32 9.27 -6.48
CA LEU A 183 0.10 9.26 -7.28
C LEU A 183 -0.37 10.70 -7.56
N ALA A 184 -0.44 11.55 -6.55
CA ALA A 184 -0.82 12.95 -6.73
C ALA A 184 0.12 13.68 -7.69
N THR A 185 1.43 13.42 -7.60
CA THR A 185 2.46 14.00 -8.48
C THR A 185 2.29 13.57 -9.94
N ILE A 186 1.78 12.38 -10.21
CA ILE A 186 1.51 11.90 -11.57
C ILE A 186 0.16 12.42 -12.05
N MET A 187 -0.89 12.28 -11.25
CA MET A 187 -2.27 12.56 -11.64
C MET A 187 -2.53 14.04 -11.90
N HIS A 188 -1.96 14.96 -11.09
CA HIS A 188 -2.19 16.39 -11.29
C HIS A 188 -1.67 16.92 -12.62
N LYS A 189 -0.66 16.26 -13.20
CA LYS A 189 -0.10 16.64 -14.50
C LYS A 189 -1.08 16.42 -15.67
N ILE A 190 -2.03 15.51 -15.49
CA ILE A 190 -3.05 15.19 -16.51
C ILE A 190 -4.38 15.84 -16.16
N PHE A 191 -4.75 15.76 -14.89
CA PHE A 191 -6.07 16.15 -14.41
C PHE A 191 -5.99 17.32 -13.43
N GLY A 192 -6.23 18.52 -13.93
CA GLY A 192 -6.52 19.70 -13.13
C GLY A 192 -5.32 20.50 -12.59
N GLY A 193 -4.07 20.14 -12.95
CA GLY A 193 -2.89 20.91 -12.53
C GLY A 193 -2.65 20.92 -11.03
N GLU A 194 -1.82 21.85 -10.56
CA GLU A 194 -1.42 21.96 -9.13
C GLU A 194 -2.60 22.15 -8.17
N ALA A 195 -3.66 22.81 -8.59
CA ALA A 195 -4.86 23.03 -7.78
C ALA A 195 -5.56 21.73 -7.37
N MET A 196 -5.40 20.66 -8.16
CA MET A 196 -6.00 19.34 -7.89
C MET A 196 -5.05 18.39 -7.13
N MET A 197 -3.84 18.81 -6.81
CA MET A 197 -2.87 17.94 -6.15
C MET A 197 -3.35 17.49 -4.77
N SER A 198 -3.96 18.38 -4.00
CA SER A 198 -4.58 18.04 -2.70
C SER A 198 -5.71 17.03 -2.85
N PHE A 199 -6.57 17.21 -3.84
CA PHE A 199 -7.64 16.25 -4.13
C PHE A 199 -7.08 14.84 -4.42
N TRP A 200 -6.10 14.73 -5.33
CA TRP A 200 -5.50 13.45 -5.68
C TRP A 200 -4.75 12.80 -4.52
N TYR A 201 -4.12 13.60 -3.67
CA TYR A 201 -3.46 13.09 -2.47
C TYR A 201 -4.45 12.48 -1.49
N HIS A 202 -5.51 13.20 -1.11
CA HIS A 202 -6.51 12.69 -0.17
C HIS A 202 -7.30 11.54 -0.77
N PHE A 203 -7.58 11.58 -2.07
CA PHE A 203 -8.19 10.48 -2.79
C PHE A 203 -7.33 9.21 -2.73
N ALA A 204 -6.01 9.34 -2.90
CA ALA A 204 -5.09 8.21 -2.78
C ALA A 204 -5.02 7.63 -1.36
N ILE A 205 -5.05 8.49 -0.33
CA ILE A 205 -5.13 8.04 1.07
C ILE A 205 -6.43 7.26 1.33
N MET A 206 -7.56 7.75 0.83
CA MET A 206 -8.83 7.03 0.93
C MET A 206 -8.81 5.69 0.17
N PHE A 207 -8.21 5.68 -1.01
CA PHE A 207 -8.04 4.48 -1.82
C PHE A 207 -7.21 3.42 -1.07
N GLU A 208 -6.08 3.81 -0.46
CA GLU A 208 -5.28 2.93 0.39
C GLU A 208 -6.06 2.40 1.60
N ALA A 209 -6.83 3.26 2.26
CA ALA A 209 -7.68 2.85 3.37
C ALA A 209 -8.68 1.75 2.96
N LEU A 210 -9.24 1.82 1.75
CA LEU A 210 -10.12 0.77 1.22
C LEU A 210 -9.40 -0.55 0.94
N PHE A 211 -8.13 -0.52 0.54
CA PHE A 211 -7.31 -1.73 0.42
C PHE A 211 -7.11 -2.40 1.78
N ILE A 212 -6.69 -1.63 2.78
CA ILE A 212 -6.49 -2.13 4.15
C ILE A 212 -7.79 -2.72 4.70
N LEU A 213 -8.91 -2.03 4.49
CA LEU A 213 -10.22 -2.48 4.94
C LEU A 213 -10.62 -3.82 4.30
N THR A 214 -10.28 -4.07 3.05
CA THR A 214 -10.52 -5.35 2.38
C THR A 214 -9.75 -6.50 3.07
N SER A 215 -8.52 -6.24 3.53
CA SER A 215 -7.74 -7.24 4.28
C SER A 215 -8.40 -7.58 5.63
N VAL A 216 -8.98 -6.59 6.31
CA VAL A 216 -9.75 -6.81 7.55
C VAL A 216 -10.97 -7.69 7.28
N ASP A 217 -11.70 -7.45 6.19
CA ASP A 217 -12.87 -8.25 5.82
C ASP A 217 -12.50 -9.71 5.53
N ALA A 218 -11.43 -9.91 4.75
CA ALA A 218 -10.92 -11.25 4.46
C ALA A 218 -10.47 -11.95 5.75
N GLY A 219 -9.79 -11.24 6.64
CA GLY A 219 -9.34 -11.75 7.94
C GLY A 219 -10.49 -12.17 8.85
N THR A 220 -11.55 -11.39 8.91
CA THR A 220 -12.74 -11.74 9.71
C THR A 220 -13.45 -12.98 9.18
N ARG A 221 -13.54 -13.13 7.87
CA ARG A 221 -14.10 -14.34 7.24
C ARG A 221 -13.25 -15.58 7.55
N VAL A 222 -11.94 -15.48 7.41
CA VAL A 222 -11.01 -16.59 7.74
C VAL A 222 -11.14 -16.95 9.21
N ALA A 223 -11.08 -15.99 10.11
CA ALA A 223 -11.21 -16.21 11.56
C ALA A 223 -12.53 -16.91 11.89
N ARG A 224 -13.62 -16.48 11.28
CA ARG A 224 -14.93 -17.11 11.46
C ARG A 224 -14.92 -18.58 11.01
N PHE A 225 -14.39 -18.89 9.84
CA PHE A 225 -14.33 -20.27 9.37
C PHE A 225 -13.45 -21.13 10.26
N MET A 226 -12.27 -20.63 10.65
CA MET A 226 -11.36 -21.36 11.54
C MET A 226 -11.99 -21.63 12.92
N LEU A 227 -12.66 -20.64 13.50
CA LEU A 227 -13.37 -20.78 14.78
C LEU A 227 -14.52 -21.77 14.65
N SER A 228 -15.30 -21.68 13.58
CA SER A 228 -16.42 -22.62 13.34
C SER A 228 -15.93 -24.05 13.19
N ASP A 229 -14.82 -24.27 12.48
CA ASP A 229 -14.24 -25.59 12.30
C ASP A 229 -13.63 -26.13 13.62
N ALA A 230 -12.89 -25.31 14.37
CA ALA A 230 -12.27 -25.70 15.63
C ALA A 230 -13.31 -25.99 16.73
N LEU A 231 -14.21 -25.05 16.98
CA LEU A 231 -15.22 -25.17 18.01
C LEU A 231 -16.36 -26.12 17.63
N GLY A 232 -16.58 -26.33 16.35
CA GLY A 232 -17.57 -27.26 15.84
C GLY A 232 -17.31 -28.73 16.18
N ASN A 233 -16.09 -29.06 16.59
CA ASN A 233 -15.77 -30.37 17.12
C ASN A 233 -16.33 -30.57 18.53
N PHE A 234 -16.48 -29.50 19.32
CA PHE A 234 -17.09 -29.52 20.65
C PHE A 234 -18.59 -29.21 20.58
N TRP A 235 -19.01 -28.35 19.65
CA TRP A 235 -20.39 -27.93 19.48
C TRP A 235 -20.83 -28.01 18.00
N PRO A 236 -21.40 -29.15 17.55
CA PRO A 236 -21.71 -29.41 16.14
C PRO A 236 -22.56 -28.37 15.42
N ARG A 237 -23.39 -27.60 16.16
CA ARG A 237 -24.18 -26.51 15.60
C ARG A 237 -23.36 -25.36 15.05
N LEU A 238 -22.12 -25.17 15.49
CA LEU A 238 -21.23 -24.13 14.97
C LEU A 238 -20.70 -24.44 13.57
N LYS A 239 -20.76 -25.70 13.12
CA LYS A 239 -20.42 -26.09 11.73
C LYS A 239 -21.52 -25.70 10.75
N ASP A 240 -22.75 -25.46 11.24
CA ASP A 240 -23.84 -24.98 10.39
C ASP A 240 -23.69 -23.47 10.13
N HIS A 241 -23.17 -23.12 8.95
CA HIS A 241 -23.00 -21.72 8.53
C HIS A 241 -24.31 -20.97 8.34
N SER A 242 -25.46 -21.68 8.31
CA SER A 242 -26.80 -21.06 8.25
C SER A 242 -27.30 -20.62 9.62
N TRP A 243 -26.69 -21.10 10.70
CA TRP A 243 -27.08 -20.75 12.06
C TRP A 243 -26.66 -19.32 12.41
N LYS A 244 -27.64 -18.41 12.41
CA LYS A 244 -27.41 -16.97 12.57
C LYS A 244 -26.67 -16.59 13.85
N VAL A 245 -26.96 -17.26 14.99
CA VAL A 245 -26.33 -16.96 16.28
C VAL A 245 -24.84 -17.33 16.27
N GLY A 246 -24.47 -18.45 15.67
CA GLY A 246 -23.07 -18.86 15.54
C GLY A 246 -22.28 -18.07 14.48
N SER A 247 -22.99 -17.29 13.65
CA SER A 247 -22.36 -16.47 12.61
C SER A 247 -22.20 -14.97 12.98
N TRP A 248 -22.60 -14.62 14.17
CA TRP A 248 -22.50 -13.27 14.75
C TRP A 248 -21.51 -13.26 15.91
#